data_d6d62aedde185d0405ac7f8d57dba2b1
#
_entry.id   d6d62aedde185d0405ac7f8d57dba2b1
#
_cell.length_a   1.000
_cell.length_b   1.000
_cell.length_c   1.000
_cell.angle_alpha   90.00
_cell.angle_beta   90.00
_cell.angle_gamma   90.00
#
_symmetry.space_group_name_H-M   'P 1'
#
loop_
_entity.id
_entity.type
_entity.pdbx_description
1 polymer ?
#
loop_
_entity_poly.entity_id
_entity_poly.type
_entity_poly.pdbx_seq_one_letter_code
_entity_poly.pdbx_strand_id
1 'polypeptide(L)'
;MTGICGLLGREADDLGSKAKAILSLMRIRGSKSQSFSQSVPNGEKITIGICDSTGTQPFSHLAVPLALDGVFFRNDEGPHNPEPAGPSRLIRTPGAFAFLTSIQDHLTAGRDIMGQKPLYCGQIGSDAVAFASLRSPLVSIGILEPKPVPPGKVIRASVRGFETMSDYSLKQPKEEPTSEAAATQTLEDLFTEAVGRIVPRGSGIAFSGGLDSALVAKVAKNNGLEPELISVGLKGQPELEHAEKTAKSFGLRVTIRELTSSEILNSLPAVVKIIETTDPVIVGISVPIYFACQKAREMGLNYLAAGQLSDELFGGYGKFEEMALRDDVTILGRAMFDSVVAASAKDFDPGDKLAVAAGLELCSPFAYLPFVEYVLKLPASLRVHLADGNVIRKYVLRRLAARLNLPDSVVGRPKKAVQYSSGVQKVLLKEAKRQGMSLGKMLESLTR
;
A
#
# COMPACT_ATOMS: atom_id res chain seq x y z
N MET A 1 -7.92 -11.97 -4.11
CA MET A 1 -7.42 -11.52 -2.79
C MET A 1 -6.90 -12.73 -2.08
N THR A 2 -5.78 -12.59 -1.44
CA THR A 2 -4.99 -13.72 -0.96
C THR A 2 -4.37 -13.37 0.38
N GLY A 3 -4.13 -14.39 1.21
CA GLY A 3 -3.30 -14.32 2.40
C GLY A 3 -2.42 -15.54 2.45
N ILE A 4 -1.19 -15.37 2.84
CA ILE A 4 -0.19 -16.43 2.89
C ILE A 4 0.37 -16.62 4.30
N CYS A 5 0.71 -17.86 4.65
CA CYS A 5 1.46 -18.17 5.85
C CYS A 5 2.53 -19.24 5.57
N GLY A 6 3.59 -19.23 6.36
CA GLY A 6 4.66 -20.22 6.30
C GLY A 6 5.22 -20.49 7.67
N LEU A 7 5.49 -21.76 7.97
CA LEU A 7 6.09 -22.20 9.22
C LEU A 7 7.25 -23.14 8.93
N LEU A 8 8.29 -23.01 9.70
CA LEU A 8 9.42 -23.94 9.74
C LEU A 8 9.70 -24.27 11.20
N GLY A 9 9.82 -25.53 11.53
CA GLY A 9 10.12 -26.02 12.86
C GLY A 9 10.50 -27.48 12.86
N ARG A 10 10.74 -28.06 14.04
CA ARG A 10 11.06 -29.50 14.18
C ARG A 10 9.84 -30.33 13.79
N GLU A 11 10.08 -31.53 13.29
CA GLU A 11 9.02 -32.45 12.84
C GLU A 11 8.02 -32.81 13.95
N ALA A 12 8.47 -32.82 15.22
CA ALA A 12 7.62 -33.04 16.39
C ALA A 12 6.63 -31.91 16.68
N ASP A 13 6.83 -30.72 16.10
CA ASP A 13 5.95 -29.55 16.27
C ASP A 13 4.66 -29.70 15.44
N ASP A 14 3.53 -29.37 16.06
CA ASP A 14 2.25 -29.36 15.35
C ASP A 14 2.10 -28.12 14.44
N LEU A 15 2.98 -28.04 13.44
CA LEU A 15 2.98 -26.93 12.47
C LEU A 15 1.72 -26.90 11.60
N GLY A 16 1.13 -28.07 11.34
CA GLY A 16 -0.10 -28.17 10.56
C GLY A 16 -1.28 -27.50 11.25
N SER A 17 -1.48 -27.72 12.55
CA SER A 17 -2.52 -27.07 13.33
C SER A 17 -2.26 -25.57 13.49
N LYS A 18 -1.00 -25.16 13.71
CA LYS A 18 -0.64 -23.74 13.75
C LYS A 18 -0.91 -23.05 12.41
N ALA A 19 -0.60 -23.68 11.27
CA ALA A 19 -0.92 -23.14 9.95
C ALA A 19 -2.43 -23.00 9.75
N LYS A 20 -3.23 -24.00 10.14
CA LYS A 20 -4.70 -23.91 10.08
C LYS A 20 -5.24 -22.80 10.97
N ALA A 21 -4.69 -22.61 12.17
CA ALA A 21 -5.07 -21.53 13.07
C ALA A 21 -4.77 -20.17 12.44
N ILE A 22 -3.58 -19.95 11.87
CA ILE A 22 -3.21 -18.74 11.14
C ILE A 22 -4.20 -18.49 10.00
N LEU A 23 -4.44 -19.48 9.12
CA LEU A 23 -5.35 -19.36 7.98
C LEU A 23 -6.78 -19.04 8.41
N SER A 24 -7.26 -19.61 9.51
CA SER A 24 -8.60 -19.35 10.05
C SER A 24 -8.77 -17.89 10.50
N LEU A 25 -7.72 -17.26 11.01
CA LEU A 25 -7.71 -15.85 11.41
C LEU A 25 -7.51 -14.89 10.22
N MET A 26 -7.00 -15.41 9.09
CA MET A 26 -6.82 -14.64 7.86
C MET A 26 -8.02 -14.73 6.89
N ARG A 27 -9.20 -15.21 7.32
CA ARG A 27 -10.40 -15.32 6.46
C ARG A 27 -10.84 -14.00 5.81
N ILE A 28 -10.47 -12.89 6.41
CA ILE A 28 -10.65 -11.55 5.81
C ILE A 28 -9.93 -11.41 4.46
N ARG A 29 -8.86 -12.18 4.22
CA ARG A 29 -8.09 -12.21 2.98
C ARG A 29 -8.57 -13.28 2.00
N GLY A 30 -9.39 -14.22 2.45
CA GLY A 30 -9.95 -15.28 1.62
C GLY A 30 -10.59 -16.38 2.44
N SER A 31 -11.76 -16.84 2.01
CA SER A 31 -12.56 -17.84 2.75
C SER A 31 -12.13 -19.29 2.50
N LYS A 32 -11.47 -19.56 1.38
CA LYS A 32 -10.97 -20.89 1.03
C LYS A 32 -9.51 -21.00 1.39
N SER A 33 -9.10 -22.07 2.06
CA SER A 33 -7.73 -22.24 2.52
C SER A 33 -7.17 -23.60 2.18
N GLN A 34 -5.87 -23.64 1.90
CA GLN A 34 -5.09 -24.84 1.63
C GLN A 34 -3.72 -24.73 2.30
N SER A 35 -3.10 -25.87 2.59
CA SER A 35 -1.73 -25.91 3.07
C SER A 35 -0.99 -27.11 2.49
N PHE A 36 0.29 -26.92 2.28
CA PHE A 36 1.26 -27.92 1.87
C PHE A 36 2.27 -28.11 3.00
N SER A 37 2.67 -29.35 3.26
CA SER A 37 3.70 -29.66 4.27
C SER A 37 4.73 -30.60 3.67
N GLN A 38 6.01 -30.36 4.00
CA GLN A 38 7.15 -31.13 3.55
C GLN A 38 8.12 -31.34 4.72
N SER A 39 8.53 -32.59 4.97
CA SER A 39 9.67 -32.91 5.86
C SER A 39 10.97 -32.66 5.11
N VAL A 40 11.97 -32.14 5.81
CA VAL A 40 13.28 -31.83 5.24
C VAL A 40 14.36 -32.71 5.91
N PRO A 41 15.50 -32.99 5.25
CA PRO A 41 16.47 -34.01 5.69
C PRO A 41 17.06 -33.78 7.07
N ASN A 42 17.05 -32.56 7.61
CA ASN A 42 17.60 -32.21 8.92
C ASN A 42 16.63 -32.48 10.10
N GLY A 43 15.49 -33.16 9.86
CA GLY A 43 14.44 -33.40 10.86
C GLY A 43 13.54 -32.22 11.16
N GLU A 44 13.56 -31.21 10.28
CA GLU A 44 12.63 -30.11 10.31
C GLU A 44 11.45 -30.36 9.35
N LYS A 45 10.39 -29.55 9.50
CA LYS A 45 9.21 -29.57 8.63
C LYS A 45 8.89 -28.15 8.17
N ILE A 46 8.58 -28.01 6.90
CA ILE A 46 8.07 -26.76 6.30
C ILE A 46 6.58 -26.93 6.04
N THR A 47 5.80 -25.94 6.45
CA THR A 47 4.37 -25.86 6.10
C THR A 47 4.09 -24.51 5.49
N ILE A 48 3.54 -24.49 4.28
CA ILE A 48 3.12 -23.26 3.58
C ILE A 48 1.60 -23.33 3.40
N GLY A 49 0.91 -22.25 3.74
CA GLY A 49 -0.52 -22.13 3.62
C GLY A 49 -0.94 -20.90 2.86
N ILE A 50 -2.11 -20.99 2.22
CA ILE A 50 -2.74 -19.91 1.49
C ILE A 50 -4.22 -19.88 1.79
N CYS A 51 -4.79 -18.69 1.94
CA CYS A 51 -6.22 -18.47 1.85
C CYS A 51 -6.52 -17.51 0.70
N ASP A 52 -7.56 -17.79 -0.07
CA ASP A 52 -8.00 -16.95 -1.19
C ASP A 52 -9.52 -16.90 -1.31
N SER A 53 -10.02 -15.94 -2.10
CA SER A 53 -11.46 -15.75 -2.33
C SER A 53 -12.02 -16.63 -3.44
N THR A 54 -11.18 -17.18 -4.33
CA THR A 54 -11.57 -17.91 -5.53
C THR A 54 -11.39 -19.41 -5.39
N GLY A 55 -10.43 -19.85 -4.57
CA GLY A 55 -10.00 -21.24 -4.47
C GLY A 55 -9.17 -21.71 -5.64
N THR A 56 -8.61 -20.77 -6.42
CA THR A 56 -7.61 -21.07 -7.44
C THR A 56 -6.31 -21.40 -6.76
N GLN A 57 -5.76 -22.57 -7.08
CA GLN A 57 -4.60 -23.12 -6.39
C GLN A 57 -3.30 -22.54 -6.94
N PRO A 58 -2.55 -21.74 -6.19
CA PRO A 58 -1.21 -21.34 -6.60
C PRO A 58 -0.18 -22.47 -6.57
N PHE A 59 -0.47 -23.58 -5.85
CA PHE A 59 0.47 -24.70 -5.72
C PHE A 59 0.50 -25.68 -6.88
N SER A 60 -0.51 -25.69 -7.79
CA SER A 60 -0.80 -26.85 -8.64
C SER A 60 0.06 -26.99 -9.91
N HIS A 61 0.88 -26.00 -10.25
CA HIS A 61 1.60 -25.99 -11.54
C HIS A 61 3.11 -25.76 -11.45
N LEU A 62 3.68 -25.59 -10.26
CA LEU A 62 5.11 -25.34 -10.08
C LEU A 62 5.81 -26.57 -9.46
N ALA A 63 7.01 -26.86 -9.95
CA ALA A 63 7.88 -27.89 -9.37
C ALA A 63 8.30 -27.59 -7.91
N VAL A 64 8.02 -26.36 -7.45
CA VAL A 64 8.34 -25.85 -6.11
C VAL A 64 7.10 -25.21 -5.52
N PRO A 65 6.71 -25.50 -4.25
CA PRO A 65 5.57 -24.87 -3.60
C PRO A 65 5.76 -23.35 -3.51
N LEU A 66 4.85 -22.60 -4.12
CA LEU A 66 4.84 -21.14 -4.08
C LEU A 66 3.49 -20.65 -3.58
N ALA A 67 3.46 -19.91 -2.48
CA ALA A 67 2.31 -19.11 -2.06
C ALA A 67 2.56 -17.63 -2.41
N LEU A 68 1.65 -17.04 -3.15
CA LEU A 68 1.73 -15.66 -3.63
C LEU A 68 0.51 -14.88 -3.15
N ASP A 69 0.75 -13.74 -2.51
CA ASP A 69 -0.25 -12.72 -2.20
C ASP A 69 0.02 -11.50 -3.06
N GLY A 70 -0.81 -11.21 -4.04
CA GLY A 70 -0.68 -10.03 -4.90
C GLY A 70 -0.83 -10.30 -6.38
N VAL A 71 -0.36 -9.35 -7.16
CA VAL A 71 -0.49 -9.32 -8.63
C VAL A 71 0.82 -8.90 -9.29
N PHE A 72 1.09 -9.48 -10.47
CA PHE A 72 2.13 -8.99 -11.39
C PHE A 72 1.52 -8.00 -12.37
N PHE A 73 2.23 -6.92 -12.66
CA PHE A 73 1.76 -5.92 -13.60
C PHE A 73 1.89 -6.45 -15.03
N ARG A 74 0.92 -6.08 -15.87
CA ARG A 74 0.90 -6.52 -17.28
C ARG A 74 2.11 -6.01 -18.04
N ASN A 75 2.72 -6.86 -18.84
CA ASN A 75 3.68 -6.45 -19.88
C ASN A 75 2.95 -6.43 -21.22
N ASP A 76 3.63 -5.89 -22.24
CA ASP A 76 3.11 -5.85 -23.62
C ASP A 76 2.89 -7.25 -24.23
N GLU A 77 3.46 -8.31 -23.62
CA GLU A 77 3.36 -9.72 -24.02
C GLU A 77 2.18 -10.49 -23.36
N GLY A 78 1.33 -9.82 -22.59
CA GLY A 78 0.20 -10.44 -21.87
C GLY A 78 0.47 -10.77 -20.39
N PRO A 79 -0.42 -11.46 -19.69
CA PRO A 79 -0.23 -11.80 -18.30
C PRO A 79 0.94 -12.79 -18.18
N HIS A 80 2.05 -12.32 -17.60
CA HIS A 80 3.14 -13.22 -17.24
C HIS A 80 2.70 -14.10 -16.07
N ASN A 81 2.51 -15.40 -16.37
CA ASN A 81 2.75 -16.39 -15.33
C ASN A 81 4.28 -16.47 -15.19
N PRO A 82 4.88 -16.06 -14.06
CA PRO A 82 6.31 -16.22 -13.91
C PRO A 82 6.61 -17.73 -14.00
N GLU A 83 7.38 -18.13 -15.01
CA GLU A 83 8.05 -19.43 -14.94
C GLU A 83 8.77 -19.51 -13.59
N PRO A 84 9.02 -20.71 -13.02
CA PRO A 84 9.64 -20.90 -11.71
C PRO A 84 11.08 -20.40 -11.72
N ALA A 85 11.24 -19.12 -11.86
CA ALA A 85 12.48 -18.41 -11.69
C ALA A 85 12.71 -18.29 -10.18
N GLY A 86 13.90 -18.57 -9.71
CA GLY A 86 14.24 -18.51 -8.29
C GLY A 86 13.81 -17.20 -7.60
N PRO A 87 13.72 -17.14 -6.27
CA PRO A 87 13.18 -16.02 -5.48
C PRO A 87 13.79 -14.66 -5.85
N SER A 88 15.07 -14.63 -6.23
CA SER A 88 15.78 -13.42 -6.65
C SER A 88 15.27 -12.84 -7.97
N ARG A 89 14.75 -13.67 -8.87
CA ARG A 89 14.11 -13.19 -10.11
C ARG A 89 12.69 -12.74 -9.83
N LEU A 90 11.97 -13.49 -8.99
CA LEU A 90 10.60 -13.16 -8.59
C LEU A 90 10.52 -11.75 -8.00
N ILE A 91 11.41 -11.41 -7.06
CA ILE A 91 11.39 -10.10 -6.38
C ILE A 91 11.65 -8.91 -7.33
N ARG A 92 12.30 -9.16 -8.47
CA ARG A 92 12.59 -8.16 -9.52
C ARG A 92 11.47 -8.06 -10.56
N THR A 93 10.48 -8.94 -10.52
CA THR A 93 9.34 -8.89 -11.44
C THR A 93 8.44 -7.70 -11.07
N PRO A 94 8.03 -6.86 -12.03
CA PRO A 94 7.13 -5.75 -11.74
C PRO A 94 5.79 -6.24 -11.18
N GLY A 95 5.42 -5.77 -9.99
CA GLY A 95 4.21 -6.22 -9.31
C GLY A 95 4.05 -5.61 -7.93
N ALA A 96 2.92 -5.92 -7.31
CA ALA A 96 2.60 -5.66 -5.92
C ALA A 96 2.35 -7.02 -5.26
N PHE A 97 3.32 -7.55 -4.51
CA PHE A 97 3.23 -8.93 -4.00
C PHE A 97 4.08 -9.21 -2.75
N ALA A 98 3.67 -10.26 -2.05
CA ALA A 98 4.48 -11.00 -1.09
C ALA A 98 4.46 -12.49 -1.46
N PHE A 99 5.52 -13.22 -1.16
CA PHE A 99 5.59 -14.64 -1.46
C PHE A 99 6.27 -15.46 -0.35
N LEU A 100 5.90 -16.73 -0.34
CA LEU A 100 6.54 -17.80 0.43
C LEU A 100 6.78 -18.99 -0.49
N THR A 101 7.95 -19.60 -0.38
CA THR A 101 8.30 -20.78 -1.18
C THR A 101 9.25 -21.71 -0.40
N SER A 102 9.24 -22.99 -0.74
CA SER A 102 10.20 -23.96 -0.22
C SER A 102 11.17 -24.32 -1.33
N ILE A 103 12.42 -23.91 -1.22
CA ILE A 103 13.47 -24.19 -2.20
C ILE A 103 14.66 -24.83 -1.50
N GLN A 104 15.15 -25.96 -2.04
CA GLN A 104 16.32 -26.68 -1.48
C GLN A 104 16.18 -26.88 0.05
N ASP A 105 15.00 -27.34 0.47
CA ASP A 105 14.68 -27.60 1.87
C ASP A 105 14.73 -26.39 2.82
N HIS A 106 14.58 -25.18 2.26
CA HIS A 106 14.50 -23.94 3.01
C HIS A 106 13.20 -23.21 2.77
N LEU A 107 12.59 -22.71 3.84
CA LEU A 107 11.47 -21.77 3.75
C LEU A 107 12.04 -20.39 3.40
N THR A 108 11.61 -19.87 2.27
CA THR A 108 12.07 -18.59 1.71
C THR A 108 10.89 -17.63 1.56
N ALA A 109 11.09 -16.38 1.92
CA ALA A 109 10.09 -15.32 1.90
C ALA A 109 10.61 -14.08 1.21
N GLY A 110 9.71 -13.27 0.61
CA GLY A 110 10.05 -11.96 0.09
C GLY A 110 8.83 -11.10 -0.19
N ARG A 111 9.08 -9.81 -0.38
CA ARG A 111 8.08 -8.81 -0.78
C ARG A 111 8.62 -8.02 -1.95
N ASP A 112 7.73 -7.49 -2.81
CA ASP A 112 8.11 -6.54 -3.86
C ASP A 112 8.97 -5.39 -3.32
N ILE A 113 9.67 -4.68 -4.21
CA ILE A 113 10.64 -3.64 -3.83
C ILE A 113 9.97 -2.47 -3.09
N MET A 114 8.71 -2.15 -3.40
CA MET A 114 7.94 -1.11 -2.72
C MET A 114 7.26 -1.62 -1.44
N GLY A 115 7.14 -2.95 -1.27
CA GLY A 115 6.48 -3.57 -0.13
C GLY A 115 4.99 -3.27 -0.06
N GLN A 116 4.31 -3.37 -1.20
CA GLN A 116 2.89 -3.03 -1.32
C GLN A 116 1.97 -4.06 -0.65
N LYS A 117 2.41 -5.32 -0.54
CA LYS A 117 1.67 -6.35 0.18
C LYS A 117 2.29 -6.63 1.55
N PRO A 118 1.48 -6.77 2.62
CA PRO A 118 1.99 -7.06 3.96
C PRO A 118 2.51 -8.50 4.06
N LEU A 119 3.62 -8.67 4.76
CA LEU A 119 4.13 -9.95 5.22
C LEU A 119 4.95 -9.73 6.49
N TYR A 120 4.66 -10.52 7.51
CA TYR A 120 5.32 -10.46 8.82
C TYR A 120 5.98 -11.78 9.16
N CYS A 121 6.95 -11.74 10.06
CA CYS A 121 7.65 -12.91 10.53
C CYS A 121 8.02 -12.80 12.02
N GLY A 122 8.31 -13.93 12.63
CA GLY A 122 8.82 -14.04 13.99
C GLY A 122 9.16 -15.45 14.39
N GLN A 123 9.80 -15.59 15.57
CA GLN A 123 10.17 -16.87 16.15
C GLN A 123 9.12 -17.33 17.17
N ILE A 124 8.88 -18.63 17.20
CA ILE A 124 8.07 -19.33 18.18
C ILE A 124 9.01 -20.11 19.09
N GLY A 125 9.30 -19.57 20.27
CA GLY A 125 10.32 -20.16 21.16
C GLY A 125 11.70 -20.22 20.49
N SER A 126 12.43 -21.31 20.70
CA SER A 126 13.77 -21.57 20.13
C SER A 126 13.76 -22.46 18.88
N ASP A 127 12.63 -23.06 18.56
CA ASP A 127 12.60 -24.25 17.69
C ASP A 127 11.73 -24.07 16.43
N ALA A 128 11.06 -22.93 16.28
CA ALA A 128 10.24 -22.67 15.11
C ALA A 128 10.21 -21.19 14.72
N VAL A 129 9.90 -20.93 13.44
CA VAL A 129 9.66 -19.59 12.90
C VAL A 129 8.38 -19.59 12.08
N ALA A 130 7.73 -18.44 11.98
CA ALA A 130 6.53 -18.31 11.18
C ALA A 130 6.47 -16.98 10.41
N PHE A 131 5.73 -17.03 9.30
CA PHE A 131 5.35 -15.89 8.46
C PHE A 131 3.83 -15.84 8.31
N ALA A 132 3.26 -14.65 8.20
CA ALA A 132 1.87 -14.45 7.81
C ALA A 132 1.64 -13.05 7.19
N SER A 133 0.63 -12.93 6.32
CA SER A 133 0.21 -11.65 5.74
C SER A 133 -0.37 -10.68 6.78
N LEU A 134 -0.76 -11.14 7.98
CA LEU A 134 -1.27 -10.32 9.08
C LEU A 134 -0.46 -10.57 10.36
N ARG A 135 -0.44 -9.57 11.25
CA ARG A 135 0.28 -9.67 12.55
C ARG A 135 -0.47 -10.50 13.58
N SER A 136 -1.78 -10.27 13.71
CA SER A 136 -2.61 -10.90 14.75
C SER A 136 -2.60 -12.43 14.70
N PRO A 137 -2.56 -13.12 13.54
CA PRO A 137 -2.41 -14.57 13.52
C PRO A 137 -1.07 -15.06 14.08
N LEU A 138 0.01 -14.30 13.86
CA LEU A 138 1.32 -14.62 14.44
C LEU A 138 1.34 -14.44 15.97
N VAL A 139 0.68 -13.38 16.45
CA VAL A 139 0.52 -13.16 17.90
C VAL A 139 -0.26 -14.33 18.54
N SER A 140 -1.31 -14.83 17.88
CA SER A 140 -2.14 -15.93 18.40
C SER A 140 -1.39 -17.26 18.58
N ILE A 141 -0.28 -17.45 17.86
CA ILE A 141 0.57 -18.65 17.99
C ILE A 141 1.82 -18.43 18.85
N GLY A 142 1.88 -17.30 19.59
CA GLY A 142 2.91 -17.02 20.58
C GLY A 142 4.06 -16.11 20.13
N ILE A 143 3.97 -15.47 18.96
CA ILE A 143 4.96 -14.47 18.54
C ILE A 143 4.54 -13.10 19.09
N LEU A 144 5.21 -12.63 20.13
CA LEU A 144 4.81 -11.40 20.83
C LEU A 144 4.94 -10.15 19.95
N GLU A 145 6.01 -10.06 19.15
CA GLU A 145 6.30 -8.91 18.30
C GLU A 145 6.62 -9.32 16.85
N PRO A 146 5.61 -9.65 16.04
CA PRO A 146 5.84 -9.94 14.64
C PRO A 146 6.49 -8.73 13.92
N LYS A 147 7.60 -8.98 13.21
CA LYS A 147 8.33 -7.95 12.45
C LYS A 147 7.92 -7.99 10.98
N PRO A 148 7.81 -6.84 10.28
CA PRO A 148 7.57 -6.86 8.85
C PRO A 148 8.78 -7.45 8.11
N VAL A 149 8.53 -8.30 7.13
CA VAL A 149 9.56 -8.71 6.16
C VAL A 149 9.96 -7.46 5.37
N PRO A 150 11.26 -7.10 5.33
CA PRO A 150 11.69 -5.87 4.65
C PRO A 150 11.38 -5.92 3.14
N PRO A 151 10.87 -4.81 2.54
CA PRO A 151 10.66 -4.71 1.10
C PRO A 151 11.95 -4.94 0.30
N GLY A 152 11.83 -5.56 -0.87
CA GLY A 152 12.96 -5.79 -1.77
C GLY A 152 13.97 -6.84 -1.28
N LYS A 153 13.71 -7.54 -0.17
CA LYS A 153 14.60 -8.58 0.34
C LYS A 153 14.04 -9.98 0.17
N VAL A 154 14.94 -10.90 -0.16
CA VAL A 154 14.69 -12.34 -0.07
C VAL A 154 15.28 -12.86 1.23
N ILE A 155 14.45 -13.44 2.07
CA ILE A 155 14.81 -13.95 3.39
C ILE A 155 14.70 -15.46 3.38
N ARG A 156 15.75 -16.17 3.84
CA ARG A 156 15.74 -17.57 4.17
C ARG A 156 15.49 -17.73 5.67
N ALA A 157 14.57 -18.59 6.02
CA ALA A 157 14.27 -18.93 7.41
C ALA A 157 14.99 -20.21 7.84
N SER A 158 15.39 -20.24 9.09
CA SER A 158 15.82 -21.43 9.85
C SER A 158 15.18 -21.39 11.23
N VAL A 159 15.19 -22.46 11.98
CA VAL A 159 14.73 -22.47 13.38
C VAL A 159 15.48 -21.47 14.26
N ARG A 160 16.69 -21.06 13.85
CA ARG A 160 17.51 -20.07 14.56
C ARG A 160 17.21 -18.62 14.20
N GLY A 161 16.33 -18.38 13.20
CA GLY A 161 15.95 -17.03 12.76
C GLY A 161 16.00 -16.85 11.25
N PHE A 162 16.34 -15.64 10.82
CA PHE A 162 16.19 -15.19 9.44
C PHE A 162 17.50 -14.67 8.88
N GLU A 163 17.82 -15.05 7.65
CA GLU A 163 19.01 -14.62 6.91
C GLU A 163 18.60 -13.93 5.60
N THR A 164 19.19 -12.79 5.29
CA THR A 164 18.96 -12.12 3.99
C THR A 164 19.82 -12.78 2.91
N MET A 165 19.17 -13.39 1.91
CA MET A 165 19.81 -14.06 0.78
C MET A 165 20.10 -13.07 -0.36
N SER A 166 19.21 -12.12 -0.57
CA SER A 166 19.34 -11.08 -1.62
C SER A 166 18.70 -9.80 -1.14
N ASP A 167 19.31 -8.67 -1.51
CA ASP A 167 18.85 -7.33 -1.15
C ASP A 167 18.73 -6.46 -2.42
N TYR A 168 17.49 -6.25 -2.85
CA TYR A 168 17.07 -5.35 -3.91
C TYR A 168 16.31 -4.15 -3.37
N SER A 169 16.45 -3.87 -2.07
CA SER A 169 15.79 -2.72 -1.43
C SER A 169 16.11 -1.44 -2.18
N LEU A 170 15.12 -0.54 -2.21
CA LEU A 170 15.27 0.77 -2.79
C LEU A 170 16.46 1.50 -2.15
N LYS A 171 17.33 2.07 -2.97
CA LYS A 171 18.49 2.84 -2.52
C LYS A 171 18.33 4.28 -2.96
N GLN A 172 18.79 5.22 -2.13
CA GLN A 172 18.78 6.62 -2.52
C GLN A 172 19.77 6.82 -3.68
N PRO A 173 19.27 7.20 -4.88
CA PRO A 173 20.15 7.48 -6.00
C PRO A 173 20.78 8.85 -5.86
N LYS A 174 21.81 9.10 -6.67
CA LYS A 174 22.32 10.45 -6.88
C LYS A 174 21.31 11.23 -7.74
N GLU A 175 21.05 12.47 -7.38
CA GLU A 175 20.23 13.36 -8.19
C GLU A 175 20.88 13.64 -9.55
N GLU A 176 20.09 13.62 -10.62
CA GLU A 176 20.53 13.86 -12.00
C GLU A 176 20.01 15.23 -12.46
N PRO A 177 20.88 16.16 -12.90
CA PRO A 177 20.45 17.45 -13.44
C PRO A 177 19.51 17.25 -14.64
N THR A 178 18.37 17.91 -14.62
CA THR A 178 17.40 17.89 -15.71
C THR A 178 16.61 19.20 -15.75
N SER A 179 16.09 19.56 -16.92
CA SER A 179 15.20 20.70 -17.05
C SER A 179 13.79 20.34 -16.59
N GLU A 180 13.02 21.34 -16.14
CA GLU A 180 11.59 21.19 -15.81
C GLU A 180 10.81 20.55 -16.96
N ALA A 181 11.03 21.00 -18.18
CA ALA A 181 10.31 20.50 -19.35
C ALA A 181 10.62 19.03 -19.64
N ALA A 182 11.90 18.63 -19.58
CA ALA A 182 12.30 17.24 -19.78
C ALA A 182 11.76 16.35 -18.65
N ALA A 183 11.87 16.80 -17.41
CA ALA A 183 11.33 16.08 -16.26
C ALA A 183 9.81 15.87 -16.39
N THR A 184 9.06 16.91 -16.77
CA THR A 184 7.62 16.83 -16.92
C THR A 184 7.21 15.87 -18.04
N GLN A 185 7.93 15.87 -19.17
CA GLN A 185 7.66 14.95 -20.28
C GLN A 185 7.88 13.48 -19.84
N THR A 186 9.02 13.18 -19.25
CA THR A 186 9.33 11.82 -18.80
C THR A 186 8.35 11.34 -17.72
N LEU A 187 7.93 12.24 -16.81
CA LEU A 187 6.90 11.93 -15.82
C LEU A 187 5.56 11.59 -16.47
N GLU A 188 5.16 12.31 -17.53
CA GLU A 188 3.93 12.02 -18.29
C GLU A 188 3.98 10.61 -18.87
N ASP A 189 5.08 10.26 -19.56
CA ASP A 189 5.25 8.98 -20.22
C ASP A 189 5.20 7.84 -19.19
N LEU A 190 6.03 7.93 -18.14
CA LEU A 190 6.10 6.91 -17.09
C LEU A 190 4.81 6.80 -16.27
N PHE A 191 4.12 7.90 -15.99
CA PHE A 191 2.87 7.85 -15.24
C PHE A 191 1.72 7.32 -16.09
N THR A 192 1.69 7.61 -17.38
CA THR A 192 0.74 7.05 -18.35
C THR A 192 0.91 5.54 -18.43
N GLU A 193 2.16 5.07 -18.52
CA GLU A 193 2.49 3.65 -18.47
C GLU A 193 2.06 3.02 -17.13
N ALA A 194 2.41 3.64 -16.00
CA ALA A 194 2.05 3.14 -14.66
C ALA A 194 0.55 2.93 -14.50
N VAL A 195 -0.27 3.91 -14.88
CA VAL A 195 -1.73 3.81 -14.81
C VAL A 195 -2.24 2.73 -15.75
N GLY A 196 -1.73 2.63 -16.98
CA GLY A 196 -2.14 1.61 -17.95
C GLY A 196 -1.82 0.18 -17.50
N ARG A 197 -0.68 -0.03 -16.82
CA ARG A 197 -0.25 -1.35 -16.35
C ARG A 197 -0.92 -1.79 -15.03
N ILE A 198 -1.24 -0.83 -14.15
CA ILE A 198 -1.63 -1.11 -12.76
C ILE A 198 -3.13 -0.99 -12.56
N VAL A 199 -3.81 -0.10 -13.27
CA VAL A 199 -5.23 0.18 -13.07
C VAL A 199 -6.07 -0.58 -14.09
N PRO A 200 -6.80 -1.63 -13.71
CA PRO A 200 -7.71 -2.34 -14.63
C PRO A 200 -8.86 -1.45 -15.10
N ARG A 201 -9.39 -1.73 -16.30
CA ARG A 201 -10.58 -1.05 -16.81
C ARG A 201 -11.76 -1.22 -15.84
N GLY A 202 -12.53 -0.15 -15.64
CA GLY A 202 -13.67 -0.16 -14.72
C GLY A 202 -13.29 -0.19 -13.24
N SER A 203 -12.04 0.16 -12.90
CA SER A 203 -11.64 0.29 -11.49
C SER A 203 -12.30 1.49 -10.82
N GLY A 204 -12.54 1.37 -9.51
CA GLY A 204 -12.80 2.54 -8.66
C GLY A 204 -11.54 3.38 -8.47
N ILE A 205 -11.71 4.68 -8.29
CA ILE A 205 -10.64 5.58 -7.83
C ILE A 205 -11.08 6.27 -6.56
N ALA A 206 -10.32 6.15 -5.47
CA ALA A 206 -10.49 6.96 -4.26
C ALA A 206 -10.18 8.42 -4.60
N PHE A 207 -11.21 9.22 -4.78
CA PHE A 207 -11.14 10.53 -5.43
C PHE A 207 -11.45 11.66 -4.46
N SER A 208 -10.44 12.43 -4.10
CA SER A 208 -10.60 13.62 -3.25
C SER A 208 -10.76 14.94 -4.04
N GLY A 209 -10.65 14.90 -5.37
CA GLY A 209 -10.52 16.10 -6.20
C GLY A 209 -9.19 16.84 -6.04
N GLY A 210 -8.28 16.35 -5.19
CA GLY A 210 -6.92 16.87 -5.06
C GLY A 210 -6.01 16.40 -6.19
N LEU A 211 -4.81 17.00 -6.29
CA LEU A 211 -3.84 16.80 -7.37
C LEU A 211 -3.59 15.33 -7.71
N ASP A 212 -3.29 14.51 -6.68
CA ASP A 212 -2.87 13.11 -6.85
C ASP A 212 -3.98 12.25 -7.45
N SER A 213 -5.16 12.26 -6.82
CA SER A 213 -6.32 11.50 -7.29
C SER A 213 -6.85 12.02 -8.63
N ALA A 214 -6.72 13.32 -8.88
CA ALA A 214 -7.12 13.93 -10.16
C ALA A 214 -6.18 13.50 -11.30
N LEU A 215 -4.86 13.38 -11.05
CA LEU A 215 -3.91 12.85 -12.01
C LEU A 215 -4.22 11.39 -12.35
N VAL A 216 -4.44 10.54 -11.33
CA VAL A 216 -4.82 9.13 -11.56
C VAL A 216 -6.09 9.05 -12.41
N ALA A 217 -7.13 9.81 -12.06
CA ALA A 217 -8.40 9.82 -12.79
C ALA A 217 -8.27 10.33 -14.23
N LYS A 218 -7.51 11.42 -14.44
CA LYS A 218 -7.29 12.01 -15.75
C LYS A 218 -6.53 11.07 -16.68
N VAL A 219 -5.44 10.46 -16.19
CA VAL A 219 -4.65 9.52 -16.99
C VAL A 219 -5.42 8.22 -17.24
N ALA A 220 -6.14 7.70 -16.24
CA ALA A 220 -7.00 6.53 -16.43
C ALA A 220 -8.05 6.77 -17.53
N LYS A 221 -8.69 7.97 -17.53
CA LYS A 221 -9.61 8.34 -18.60
C LYS A 221 -8.91 8.43 -19.96
N ASN A 222 -7.76 9.09 -20.04
CA ASN A 222 -7.00 9.23 -21.29
C ASN A 222 -6.58 7.87 -21.86
N ASN A 223 -6.29 6.89 -20.98
CA ASN A 223 -5.99 5.51 -21.35
C ASN A 223 -7.26 4.66 -21.70
N GLY A 224 -8.47 5.26 -21.68
CA GLY A 224 -9.71 4.56 -21.97
C GLY A 224 -10.13 3.52 -20.92
N LEU A 225 -9.69 3.66 -19.66
CA LEU A 225 -9.94 2.69 -18.59
C LEU A 225 -11.32 2.82 -17.92
N GLU A 226 -12.10 3.87 -18.25
CA GLU A 226 -13.47 4.11 -17.75
C GLU A 226 -13.56 4.04 -16.21
N PRO A 227 -12.85 4.90 -15.48
CA PRO A 227 -12.80 4.81 -14.03
C PRO A 227 -14.11 5.29 -13.37
N GLU A 228 -14.48 4.64 -12.24
CA GLU A 228 -15.55 5.05 -11.35
C GLU A 228 -14.97 5.86 -10.18
N LEU A 229 -15.32 7.15 -10.07
CA LEU A 229 -14.78 8.00 -9.01
C LEU A 229 -15.61 7.89 -7.73
N ILE A 230 -14.94 7.73 -6.58
CA ILE A 230 -15.58 7.60 -5.26
C ILE A 230 -14.97 8.63 -4.32
N SER A 231 -15.79 9.57 -3.85
CA SER A 231 -15.39 10.59 -2.87
C SER A 231 -16.09 10.37 -1.54
N VAL A 232 -15.33 10.43 -0.45
CA VAL A 232 -15.82 10.16 0.91
C VAL A 232 -15.49 11.34 1.82
N GLY A 233 -16.47 11.78 2.60
CA GLY A 233 -16.24 12.83 3.59
C GLY A 233 -17.44 13.05 4.50
N LEU A 234 -17.18 13.76 5.60
CA LEU A 234 -18.22 14.19 6.53
C LEU A 234 -19.23 15.09 5.79
N LYS A 235 -20.50 14.91 6.06
CA LYS A 235 -21.58 15.71 5.46
C LYS A 235 -21.32 17.22 5.60
N GLY A 236 -21.45 17.93 4.47
CA GLY A 236 -21.23 19.36 4.40
C GLY A 236 -19.75 19.79 4.29
N GLN A 237 -18.83 18.86 4.05
CA GLN A 237 -17.43 19.20 3.78
C GLN A 237 -17.31 19.83 2.37
N PRO A 238 -16.67 21.02 2.23
CA PRO A 238 -16.52 21.70 0.94
C PRO A 238 -15.67 20.89 -0.04
N GLU A 239 -14.86 19.97 0.44
CA GLU A 239 -14.06 19.05 -0.36
C GLU A 239 -14.90 18.11 -1.22
N LEU A 240 -16.11 17.72 -0.78
CA LEU A 240 -17.02 16.88 -1.56
C LEU A 240 -17.55 17.64 -2.80
N GLU A 241 -17.95 18.89 -2.62
CA GLU A 241 -18.36 19.76 -3.72
C GLU A 241 -17.20 20.01 -4.70
N HIS A 242 -15.98 20.22 -4.17
CA HIS A 242 -14.80 20.36 -5.00
C HIS A 242 -14.50 19.10 -5.82
N ALA A 243 -14.60 17.92 -5.23
CA ALA A 243 -14.44 16.65 -5.93
C ALA A 243 -15.46 16.52 -7.07
N GLU A 244 -16.71 16.88 -6.83
CA GLU A 244 -17.77 16.84 -7.84
C GLU A 244 -17.47 17.80 -9.01
N LYS A 245 -17.10 19.06 -8.73
CA LYS A 245 -16.71 20.04 -9.74
C LYS A 245 -15.51 19.56 -10.56
N THR A 246 -14.51 18.99 -9.89
CA THR A 246 -13.30 18.45 -10.54
C THR A 246 -13.65 17.27 -11.45
N ALA A 247 -14.45 16.30 -10.98
CA ALA A 247 -14.88 15.16 -11.77
C ALA A 247 -15.65 15.61 -13.03
N LYS A 248 -16.56 16.56 -12.87
CA LYS A 248 -17.34 17.16 -13.97
C LYS A 248 -16.44 17.81 -15.02
N SER A 249 -15.36 18.50 -14.61
CA SER A 249 -14.40 19.11 -15.56
C SER A 249 -13.67 18.08 -16.43
N PHE A 250 -13.57 16.84 -15.96
CA PHE A 250 -13.02 15.71 -16.72
C PHE A 250 -14.11 15.00 -17.56
N GLY A 251 -15.41 15.36 -17.41
CA GLY A 251 -16.51 14.60 -17.97
C GLY A 251 -16.63 13.21 -17.36
N LEU A 252 -16.28 13.06 -16.07
CA LEU A 252 -16.42 11.84 -15.28
C LEU A 252 -17.52 12.07 -14.23
N ARG A 253 -18.16 10.96 -13.84
CA ARG A 253 -19.08 10.94 -12.70
C ARG A 253 -18.31 10.61 -11.43
N VAL A 254 -18.77 11.16 -10.30
CA VAL A 254 -18.26 10.82 -8.97
C VAL A 254 -19.41 10.39 -8.08
N THR A 255 -19.25 9.27 -7.42
CA THR A 255 -20.15 8.81 -6.36
C THR A 255 -19.70 9.44 -5.04
N ILE A 256 -20.55 10.27 -4.45
CA ILE A 256 -20.30 10.90 -3.15
C ILE A 256 -20.84 10.00 -2.05
N ARG A 257 -20.00 9.66 -1.08
CA ARG A 257 -20.37 8.98 0.17
C ARG A 257 -20.24 9.97 1.33
N GLU A 258 -21.34 10.62 1.67
CA GLU A 258 -21.40 11.45 2.87
C GLU A 258 -21.42 10.58 4.14
N LEU A 259 -20.65 10.98 5.13
CA LEU A 259 -20.56 10.33 6.45
C LEU A 259 -21.17 11.22 7.53
N THR A 260 -21.75 10.59 8.53
CA THR A 260 -22.09 11.21 9.81
C THR A 260 -20.97 10.99 10.83
N SER A 261 -20.92 11.84 11.88
CA SER A 261 -19.99 11.65 12.99
C SER A 261 -20.18 10.28 13.67
N SER A 262 -21.42 9.80 13.77
CA SER A 262 -21.74 8.50 14.38
C SER A 262 -21.16 7.35 13.54
N GLU A 263 -21.32 7.37 12.22
CA GLU A 263 -20.74 6.34 11.35
C GLU A 263 -19.21 6.29 11.46
N ILE A 264 -18.55 7.46 11.49
CA ILE A 264 -17.10 7.55 11.69
C ILE A 264 -16.69 6.88 13.01
N LEU A 265 -17.33 7.26 14.13
CA LEU A 265 -16.99 6.70 15.43
C LEU A 265 -17.31 5.21 15.54
N ASN A 266 -18.44 4.77 15.01
CA ASN A 266 -18.84 3.36 15.03
C ASN A 266 -17.94 2.48 14.16
N SER A 267 -17.25 3.04 13.16
CA SER A 267 -16.31 2.29 12.32
C SER A 267 -14.96 2.03 12.98
N LEU A 268 -14.58 2.80 14.02
CA LEU A 268 -13.23 2.75 14.60
C LEU A 268 -12.80 1.36 15.08
N PRO A 269 -13.63 0.58 15.82
CA PRO A 269 -13.23 -0.76 16.26
C PRO A 269 -12.90 -1.67 15.08
N ALA A 270 -13.70 -1.63 14.01
CA ALA A 270 -13.45 -2.41 12.80
C ALA A 270 -12.19 -1.95 12.07
N VAL A 271 -12.01 -0.64 11.88
CA VAL A 271 -10.83 -0.07 11.23
C VAL A 271 -9.55 -0.45 11.98
N VAL A 272 -9.49 -0.21 13.29
CA VAL A 272 -8.32 -0.52 14.13
C VAL A 272 -7.98 -2.01 14.08
N LYS A 273 -8.99 -2.88 14.13
CA LYS A 273 -8.83 -4.34 14.02
C LYS A 273 -8.26 -4.74 12.65
N ILE A 274 -8.75 -4.15 11.56
CA ILE A 274 -8.31 -4.47 10.19
C ILE A 274 -6.86 -4.02 9.97
N ILE A 275 -6.53 -2.78 10.34
CA ILE A 275 -5.19 -2.23 10.10
C ILE A 275 -4.15 -2.64 11.16
N GLU A 276 -4.58 -3.27 12.24
CA GLU A 276 -3.74 -3.79 13.35
C GLU A 276 -2.84 -2.71 14.00
N THR A 277 -3.33 -1.46 14.07
CA THR A 277 -2.63 -0.35 14.74
C THR A 277 -3.61 0.68 15.30
N THR A 278 -3.20 1.33 16.38
CA THR A 278 -3.91 2.44 17.03
C THR A 278 -3.22 3.79 16.79
N ASP A 279 -2.23 3.87 15.88
CA ASP A 279 -1.58 5.13 15.53
C ASP A 279 -2.62 6.15 15.03
N PRO A 280 -2.74 7.33 15.71
CA PRO A 280 -3.79 8.29 15.37
C PRO A 280 -3.74 8.85 13.96
N VAL A 281 -2.54 8.92 13.36
CA VAL A 281 -2.36 9.42 11.99
C VAL A 281 -2.83 8.35 11.01
N ILE A 282 -2.40 7.11 11.20
CA ILE A 282 -2.77 5.99 10.34
C ILE A 282 -4.28 5.73 10.43
N VAL A 283 -4.86 5.70 11.63
CA VAL A 283 -6.31 5.53 11.81
C VAL A 283 -7.09 6.65 11.12
N GLY A 284 -6.66 7.91 11.30
CA GLY A 284 -7.32 9.07 10.69
C GLY A 284 -7.34 9.01 9.16
N ILE A 285 -6.26 8.51 8.53
CA ILE A 285 -6.17 8.27 7.07
C ILE A 285 -7.02 7.06 6.67
N SER A 286 -7.02 6.01 7.48
CA SER A 286 -7.68 4.73 7.19
C SER A 286 -9.20 4.81 7.18
N VAL A 287 -9.81 5.65 8.02
CA VAL A 287 -11.28 5.76 8.08
C VAL A 287 -11.92 6.16 6.74
N PRO A 288 -11.52 7.24 6.06
CA PRO A 288 -12.09 7.56 4.74
C PRO A 288 -11.78 6.51 3.68
N ILE A 289 -10.62 5.84 3.72
CA ILE A 289 -10.27 4.75 2.82
C ILE A 289 -11.18 3.53 3.06
N TYR A 290 -11.45 3.20 4.32
CA TYR A 290 -12.39 2.13 4.69
C TYR A 290 -13.76 2.33 4.05
N PHE A 291 -14.34 3.52 4.16
CA PHE A 291 -15.64 3.82 3.54
C PHE A 291 -15.57 3.89 2.01
N ALA A 292 -14.46 4.32 1.44
CA ALA A 292 -14.25 4.27 -0.01
C ALA A 292 -14.22 2.82 -0.51
N CYS A 293 -13.52 1.93 0.20
CA CYS A 293 -13.50 0.50 -0.10
C CYS A 293 -14.89 -0.14 0.01
N GLN A 294 -15.64 0.16 1.09
CA GLN A 294 -17.02 -0.33 1.22
C GLN A 294 -17.89 0.13 0.06
N LYS A 295 -17.80 1.42 -0.30
CA LYS A 295 -18.60 1.97 -1.41
C LYS A 295 -18.22 1.37 -2.75
N ALA A 296 -16.93 1.17 -3.02
CA ALA A 296 -16.46 0.47 -4.21
C ALA A 296 -17.04 -0.95 -4.29
N ARG A 297 -17.05 -1.67 -3.18
CA ARG A 297 -17.64 -3.03 -3.13
C ARG A 297 -19.14 -3.03 -3.35
N GLU A 298 -19.88 -2.10 -2.77
CA GLU A 298 -21.33 -1.91 -3.01
C GLU A 298 -21.64 -1.64 -4.48
N MET A 299 -20.73 -0.96 -5.19
CA MET A 299 -20.81 -0.71 -6.63
C MET A 299 -20.40 -1.93 -7.49
N GLY A 300 -20.04 -3.05 -6.88
CA GLY A 300 -19.62 -4.27 -7.57
C GLY A 300 -18.22 -4.24 -8.13
N LEU A 301 -17.38 -3.27 -7.71
CA LEU A 301 -16.01 -3.15 -8.17
C LEU A 301 -15.11 -4.20 -7.49
N ASN A 302 -14.01 -4.55 -8.16
CA ASN A 302 -12.99 -5.47 -7.64
C ASN A 302 -11.64 -4.78 -7.39
N TYR A 303 -11.47 -3.57 -7.92
CA TYR A 303 -10.22 -2.80 -7.84
C TYR A 303 -10.50 -1.39 -7.38
N LEU A 304 -9.63 -0.85 -6.52
CA LEU A 304 -9.66 0.54 -6.10
C LEU A 304 -8.28 1.15 -6.29
N ALA A 305 -8.17 2.16 -7.15
CA ALA A 305 -6.93 2.91 -7.32
C ALA A 305 -6.87 4.11 -6.36
N ALA A 306 -5.68 4.44 -5.91
CA ALA A 306 -5.43 5.56 -5.02
C ALA A 306 -4.14 6.33 -5.38
N GLY A 307 -4.07 7.59 -4.96
CA GLY A 307 -2.90 8.45 -5.14
C GLY A 307 -1.81 8.26 -4.07
N GLN A 308 -1.70 7.07 -3.49
CA GLN A 308 -0.70 6.75 -2.47
C GLN A 308 0.72 6.93 -3.00
N LEU A 309 1.67 7.24 -2.11
CA LEU A 309 3.08 7.51 -2.37
C LEU A 309 3.37 8.88 -3.02
N SER A 310 2.38 9.58 -3.57
CA SER A 310 2.60 10.88 -4.22
C SER A 310 3.16 11.94 -3.25
N ASP A 311 2.72 11.94 -2.00
CA ASP A 311 3.18 12.91 -1.00
C ASP A 311 4.65 12.68 -0.60
N GLU A 312 5.07 11.43 -0.50
CA GLU A 312 6.43 11.01 -0.20
C GLU A 312 7.37 11.36 -1.34
N LEU A 313 6.99 11.01 -2.57
CA LEU A 313 7.80 11.22 -3.77
C LEU A 313 8.01 12.70 -4.08
N PHE A 314 6.97 13.52 -3.95
CA PHE A 314 6.97 14.90 -4.41
C PHE A 314 6.92 15.94 -3.28
N GLY A 315 7.20 15.53 -2.04
CA GLY A 315 7.30 16.45 -0.92
C GLY A 315 5.97 17.12 -0.53
N GLY A 316 4.86 16.35 -0.50
CA GLY A 316 3.53 16.88 -0.20
C GLY A 316 3.29 17.27 1.26
N TYR A 317 4.12 16.86 2.20
CA TYR A 317 3.96 17.13 3.64
C TYR A 317 4.52 18.48 4.06
N GLY A 318 3.91 19.14 5.08
CA GLY A 318 4.35 20.43 5.60
C GLY A 318 5.80 20.44 6.09
N LYS A 319 6.28 19.33 6.66
CA LYS A 319 7.68 19.19 7.09
C LYS A 319 8.69 19.45 5.96
N PHE A 320 8.35 19.14 4.72
CA PHE A 320 9.23 19.37 3.57
C PHE A 320 9.26 20.84 3.15
N GLU A 321 8.16 21.57 3.38
CA GLU A 321 8.12 23.03 3.23
C GLU A 321 9.03 23.72 4.23
N GLU A 322 8.99 23.31 5.52
CA GLU A 322 9.87 23.83 6.55
C GLU A 322 11.35 23.55 6.26
N MET A 323 11.67 22.35 5.73
CA MET A 323 13.04 22.00 5.33
C MET A 323 13.52 22.83 4.14
N ALA A 324 12.67 23.04 3.14
CA ALA A 324 13.00 23.84 1.95
C ALA A 324 13.29 25.31 2.32
N LEU A 325 12.57 25.89 3.30
CA LEU A 325 12.80 27.24 3.79
C LEU A 325 14.14 27.41 4.53
N ARG A 326 14.72 26.32 5.04
CA ARG A 326 16.04 26.32 5.69
C ARG A 326 17.21 26.16 4.71
N ASP A 327 16.91 26.09 3.41
CA ASP A 327 17.85 25.98 2.29
C ASP A 327 18.80 24.76 2.34
N ASP A 328 18.34 23.66 2.94
CA ASP A 328 19.10 22.40 3.00
C ASP A 328 18.53 21.36 2.03
N VAL A 329 18.92 21.50 0.76
CA VAL A 329 18.46 20.64 -0.33
C VAL A 329 18.87 19.17 -0.13
N THR A 330 20.04 18.93 0.47
CA THR A 330 20.54 17.56 0.71
C THR A 330 19.69 16.84 1.77
N ILE A 331 19.39 17.53 2.85
CA ILE A 331 18.49 16.99 3.91
C ILE A 331 17.09 16.77 3.36
N LEU A 332 16.58 17.69 2.53
CA LEU A 332 15.26 17.55 1.91
C LEU A 332 15.17 16.29 1.03
N GLY A 333 16.13 16.08 0.14
CA GLY A 333 16.18 14.89 -0.72
C GLY A 333 16.22 13.59 0.09
N ARG A 334 17.04 13.56 1.14
CA ARG A 334 17.12 12.41 2.07
C ARG A 334 15.80 12.17 2.83
N ALA A 335 15.20 13.20 3.37
CA ALA A 335 13.96 13.10 4.13
C ALA A 335 12.78 12.61 3.27
N MET A 336 12.71 13.02 1.99
CA MET A 336 11.73 12.50 1.04
C MET A 336 12.00 11.02 0.74
N PHE A 337 13.24 10.62 0.50
CA PHE A 337 13.61 9.21 0.29
C PHE A 337 13.22 8.34 1.49
N ASP A 338 13.57 8.76 2.71
CA ASP A 338 13.21 8.03 3.93
C ASP A 338 11.69 7.90 4.10
N SER A 339 10.91 8.90 3.64
CA SER A 339 9.45 8.83 3.63
C SER A 339 8.92 7.83 2.62
N VAL A 340 9.52 7.72 1.42
CA VAL A 340 9.19 6.71 0.41
C VAL A 340 9.43 5.30 0.97
N VAL A 341 10.57 5.07 1.61
CA VAL A 341 10.87 3.76 2.25
C VAL A 341 9.87 3.43 3.36
N ALA A 342 9.47 4.43 4.14
CA ALA A 342 8.51 4.25 5.23
C ALA A 342 7.07 3.99 4.76
N ALA A 343 6.72 4.29 3.51
CA ALA A 343 5.37 4.14 2.97
C ALA A 343 4.87 2.69 2.99
N SER A 344 5.77 1.70 2.90
CA SER A 344 5.40 0.29 3.03
C SER A 344 4.60 0.00 4.30
N ALA A 345 5.04 0.53 5.45
CA ALA A 345 4.39 0.29 6.73
C ALA A 345 3.27 1.29 7.06
N LYS A 346 3.37 2.52 6.57
CA LYS A 346 2.48 3.62 6.98
C LYS A 346 1.32 3.85 6.02
N ASP A 347 1.46 3.43 4.76
CA ASP A 347 0.52 3.72 3.70
C ASP A 347 0.03 2.45 2.99
N PHE A 348 0.94 1.63 2.44
CA PHE A 348 0.55 0.43 1.70
C PHE A 348 -0.04 -0.66 2.59
N ASP A 349 0.58 -0.97 3.72
CA ASP A 349 0.12 -2.00 4.64
C ASP A 349 -1.32 -1.76 5.13
N PRO A 350 -1.66 -0.61 5.76
CA PRO A 350 -3.05 -0.35 6.17
C PRO A 350 -4.00 -0.24 4.98
N GLY A 351 -3.57 0.33 3.85
CA GLY A 351 -4.37 0.45 2.63
C GLY A 351 -4.74 -0.92 2.04
N ASP A 352 -3.78 -1.82 1.89
CA ASP A 352 -4.01 -3.19 1.43
C ASP A 352 -4.98 -3.95 2.33
N LYS A 353 -4.77 -3.90 3.65
CA LYS A 353 -5.65 -4.56 4.63
C LYS A 353 -7.10 -4.09 4.52
N LEU A 354 -7.32 -2.78 4.36
CA LEU A 354 -8.67 -2.22 4.19
C LEU A 354 -9.32 -2.64 2.88
N ALA A 355 -8.58 -2.59 1.77
CA ALA A 355 -9.08 -2.99 0.47
C ALA A 355 -9.45 -4.48 0.46
N VAL A 356 -8.55 -5.34 0.95
CA VAL A 356 -8.77 -6.78 1.01
C VAL A 356 -9.93 -7.13 1.94
N ALA A 357 -10.09 -6.44 3.08
CA ALA A 357 -11.22 -6.62 3.98
C ALA A 357 -12.58 -6.31 3.33
N ALA A 358 -12.61 -5.38 2.38
CA ALA A 358 -13.80 -5.08 1.58
C ALA A 358 -13.95 -5.97 0.34
N GLY A 359 -13.01 -6.85 0.08
CA GLY A 359 -13.05 -7.70 -1.10
C GLY A 359 -12.49 -7.04 -2.37
N LEU A 360 -11.54 -6.13 -2.24
CA LEU A 360 -10.94 -5.36 -3.33
C LEU A 360 -9.43 -5.58 -3.41
N GLU A 361 -8.87 -5.35 -4.59
CA GLU A 361 -7.43 -5.18 -4.78
C GLU A 361 -7.09 -3.68 -4.84
N LEU A 362 -6.08 -3.25 -4.08
CA LEU A 362 -5.61 -1.86 -4.08
C LEU A 362 -4.59 -1.65 -5.21
N CYS A 363 -4.78 -0.59 -5.99
CA CYS A 363 -3.90 -0.20 -7.09
C CYS A 363 -3.22 1.14 -6.75
N SER A 364 -1.87 1.17 -6.74
CA SER A 364 -1.08 2.35 -6.40
C SER A 364 -0.16 2.76 -7.56
N PRO A 365 -0.65 3.51 -8.59
CA PRO A 365 0.14 3.83 -9.79
C PRO A 365 1.43 4.61 -9.49
N PHE A 366 1.45 5.47 -8.47
CA PHE A 366 2.66 6.16 -8.05
C PHE A 366 3.75 5.23 -7.48
N ALA A 367 3.38 3.98 -7.12
CA ALA A 367 4.32 2.96 -6.67
C ALA A 367 4.91 2.10 -7.81
N TYR A 368 4.68 2.46 -9.08
CA TYR A 368 5.31 1.82 -10.22
C TYR A 368 6.82 2.04 -10.17
N LEU A 369 7.59 0.96 -10.03
CA LEU A 369 9.03 1.06 -9.73
C LEU A 369 9.80 1.94 -10.72
N PRO A 370 9.64 1.84 -12.07
CA PRO A 370 10.34 2.73 -12.99
C PRO A 370 9.99 4.22 -12.77
N PHE A 371 8.75 4.54 -12.42
CA PHE A 371 8.34 5.89 -12.08
C PHE A 371 9.00 6.36 -10.77
N VAL A 372 9.01 5.52 -9.74
CA VAL A 372 9.66 5.82 -8.44
C VAL A 372 11.15 6.07 -8.62
N GLU A 373 11.85 5.17 -9.32
CA GLU A 373 13.30 5.30 -9.58
C GLU A 373 13.64 6.59 -10.33
N TYR A 374 12.83 6.96 -11.31
CA TYR A 374 12.98 8.22 -12.03
C TYR A 374 12.78 9.44 -11.12
N VAL A 375 11.67 9.47 -10.35
CA VAL A 375 11.36 10.60 -9.45
C VAL A 375 12.44 10.77 -8.39
N LEU A 376 12.99 9.69 -7.86
CA LEU A 376 14.06 9.75 -6.85
C LEU A 376 15.36 10.35 -7.39
N LYS A 377 15.62 10.26 -8.69
CA LYS A 377 16.78 10.88 -9.37
C LYS A 377 16.56 12.37 -9.66
N LEU A 378 15.30 12.85 -9.64
CA LEU A 378 15.03 14.28 -9.87
C LEU A 378 15.62 15.13 -8.74
N PRO A 379 16.19 16.31 -9.05
CA PRO A 379 16.57 17.28 -8.03
C PRO A 379 15.44 17.56 -7.04
N ALA A 380 15.76 17.61 -5.76
CA ALA A 380 14.79 17.92 -4.71
C ALA A 380 14.07 19.25 -4.99
N SER A 381 14.75 20.23 -5.59
CA SER A 381 14.21 21.52 -5.98
C SER A 381 13.12 21.47 -7.07
N LEU A 382 13.09 20.43 -7.91
CA LEU A 382 12.00 20.18 -8.85
C LEU A 382 10.79 19.53 -8.16
N ARG A 383 10.97 18.88 -7.04
CA ARG A 383 9.90 18.25 -6.27
C ARG A 383 9.27 19.22 -5.28
N VAL A 384 10.11 19.99 -4.57
CA VAL A 384 9.70 21.07 -3.66
C VAL A 384 10.48 22.32 -4.07
N HIS A 385 9.79 23.26 -4.67
CA HIS A 385 10.40 24.44 -5.29
C HIS A 385 10.29 25.68 -4.39
N LEU A 386 11.41 26.38 -4.20
CA LEU A 386 11.47 27.65 -3.49
C LEU A 386 11.61 28.78 -4.52
N ALA A 387 10.64 29.68 -4.57
CA ALA A 387 10.67 30.86 -5.41
C ALA A 387 10.14 32.08 -4.63
N ASP A 388 10.90 33.16 -4.60
CA ASP A 388 10.53 34.44 -3.97
C ASP A 388 10.05 34.28 -2.51
N GLY A 389 10.70 33.40 -1.74
CA GLY A 389 10.35 33.09 -0.35
C GLY A 389 9.10 32.21 -0.17
N ASN A 390 8.48 31.77 -1.27
CA ASN A 390 7.33 30.87 -1.25
C ASN A 390 7.74 29.46 -1.63
N VAL A 391 7.24 28.46 -0.89
CA VAL A 391 7.48 27.04 -1.18
C VAL A 391 6.30 26.46 -1.95
N ILE A 392 6.60 25.88 -3.10
CA ILE A 392 5.63 25.16 -3.93
C ILE A 392 5.91 23.65 -3.79
N ARG A 393 5.11 22.97 -2.99
CA ARG A 393 5.14 21.52 -2.84
C ARG A 393 4.60 20.83 -4.09
N LYS A 394 5.15 19.64 -4.42
CA LYS A 394 4.79 18.85 -5.62
C LYS A 394 4.97 19.63 -6.92
N TYR A 395 6.03 20.44 -7.00
CA TYR A 395 6.19 21.43 -8.08
C TYR A 395 6.11 20.79 -9.47
N VAL A 396 7.00 19.85 -9.80
CA VAL A 396 7.00 19.21 -11.13
C VAL A 396 5.73 18.35 -11.37
N LEU A 397 5.10 17.82 -10.32
CA LEU A 397 3.83 17.11 -10.45
C LEU A 397 2.68 18.06 -10.80
N ARG A 398 2.71 19.32 -10.32
CA ARG A 398 1.79 20.38 -10.75
C ARG A 398 2.02 20.77 -12.20
N ARG A 399 3.28 20.78 -12.67
CA ARG A 399 3.61 21.00 -14.09
C ARG A 399 3.04 19.89 -14.97
N LEU A 400 3.17 18.64 -14.54
CA LEU A 400 2.53 17.51 -15.21
C LEU A 400 0.99 17.68 -15.26
N ALA A 401 0.36 18.07 -14.15
CA ALA A 401 -1.08 18.29 -14.10
C ALA A 401 -1.53 19.40 -15.07
N ALA A 402 -0.81 20.52 -15.12
CA ALA A 402 -1.09 21.60 -16.06
C ALA A 402 -0.94 21.13 -17.51
N ARG A 403 0.11 20.37 -17.83
CA ARG A 403 0.35 19.80 -19.16
C ARG A 403 -0.77 18.82 -19.59
N LEU A 404 -1.34 18.07 -18.65
CA LEU A 404 -2.50 17.20 -18.88
C LEU A 404 -3.85 17.94 -18.90
N ASN A 405 -3.82 19.28 -18.88
CA ASN A 405 -5.00 20.15 -18.86
C ASN A 405 -5.93 19.86 -17.67
N LEU A 406 -5.37 19.68 -16.47
CA LEU A 406 -6.15 19.71 -15.25
C LEU A 406 -6.55 21.17 -14.94
N PRO A 407 -7.73 21.41 -14.32
CA PRO A 407 -8.17 22.76 -13.97
C PRO A 407 -7.21 23.46 -13.00
N ASP A 408 -7.07 24.79 -13.12
CA ASP A 408 -6.24 25.59 -12.22
C ASP A 408 -6.65 25.44 -10.74
N SER A 409 -7.93 25.20 -10.48
CA SER A 409 -8.47 24.90 -9.15
C SER A 409 -7.91 23.60 -8.53
N VAL A 410 -7.32 22.72 -9.34
CA VAL A 410 -6.60 21.50 -8.92
C VAL A 410 -5.10 21.77 -8.89
N VAL A 411 -4.55 22.33 -9.97
CA VAL A 411 -3.11 22.58 -10.13
C VAL A 411 -2.60 23.53 -9.05
N GLY A 412 -3.30 24.61 -8.76
CA GLY A 412 -2.90 25.63 -7.76
C GLY A 412 -3.32 25.28 -6.32
N ARG A 413 -4.15 24.25 -6.11
CA ARG A 413 -4.73 23.97 -4.80
C ARG A 413 -3.69 23.60 -3.75
N PRO A 414 -3.71 24.20 -2.55
CA PRO A 414 -2.88 23.77 -1.44
C PRO A 414 -3.18 22.31 -1.04
N LYS A 415 -2.12 21.54 -0.73
CA LYS A 415 -2.27 20.16 -0.27
C LYS A 415 -2.92 20.12 1.13
N LYS A 416 -3.99 19.33 1.25
CA LYS A 416 -4.56 18.90 2.53
C LYS A 416 -4.51 17.37 2.60
N ALA A 417 -4.08 16.80 3.74
CA ALA A 417 -4.10 15.37 3.95
C ALA A 417 -5.56 14.87 4.11
N VAL A 418 -5.81 13.62 3.69
CA VAL A 418 -7.16 13.05 3.55
C VAL A 418 -7.97 13.07 4.86
N GLN A 419 -7.34 12.86 6.02
CA GLN A 419 -8.02 12.91 7.32
C GLN A 419 -8.56 14.31 7.66
N TYR A 420 -7.93 15.36 7.18
CA TYR A 420 -8.40 16.74 7.34
C TYR A 420 -9.42 17.13 6.27
N SER A 421 -9.17 16.78 5.01
CA SER A 421 -10.07 17.09 3.90
C SER A 421 -11.39 16.35 3.98
N SER A 422 -11.40 15.11 4.49
CA SER A 422 -12.63 14.34 4.74
C SER A 422 -13.40 14.77 5.99
N GLY A 423 -12.83 15.61 6.86
CA GLY A 423 -13.43 15.99 8.14
C GLY A 423 -13.31 14.96 9.26
N VAL A 424 -12.74 13.78 8.99
CA VAL A 424 -12.59 12.69 9.96
C VAL A 424 -11.80 13.13 11.18
N GLN A 425 -10.64 13.77 10.99
CA GLN A 425 -9.80 14.21 12.11
C GLN A 425 -10.54 15.13 13.11
N LYS A 426 -11.41 15.99 12.60
CA LYS A 426 -12.23 16.88 13.45
C LYS A 426 -13.18 16.08 14.34
N VAL A 427 -13.79 15.03 13.82
CA VAL A 427 -14.69 14.14 14.58
C VAL A 427 -13.92 13.39 15.66
N LEU A 428 -12.79 12.80 15.32
CA LEU A 428 -11.95 12.02 16.24
C LEU A 428 -11.44 12.89 17.41
N LEU A 429 -10.91 14.08 17.11
CA LEU A 429 -10.42 15.00 18.14
C LEU A 429 -11.55 15.50 19.06
N LYS A 430 -12.75 15.78 18.49
CA LYS A 430 -13.91 16.19 19.29
C LYS A 430 -14.34 15.08 20.25
N GLU A 431 -14.35 13.84 19.79
CA GLU A 431 -14.73 12.69 20.63
C GLU A 431 -13.70 12.42 21.73
N ALA A 432 -12.40 12.42 21.39
CA ALA A 432 -11.34 12.27 22.39
C ALA A 432 -11.44 13.34 23.50
N LYS A 433 -11.67 14.60 23.10
CA LYS A 433 -11.90 15.71 24.06
C LYS A 433 -13.15 15.47 24.91
N ARG A 434 -14.26 14.97 24.32
CA ARG A 434 -15.50 14.64 25.05
C ARG A 434 -15.26 13.58 26.12
N GLN A 435 -14.38 12.61 25.83
CA GLN A 435 -14.00 11.55 26.77
C GLN A 435 -12.89 11.96 27.75
N GLY A 436 -12.39 13.20 27.68
CA GLY A 436 -11.34 13.70 28.59
C GLY A 436 -9.96 13.05 28.36
N MET A 437 -9.67 12.51 27.18
CA MET A 437 -8.42 11.81 26.89
C MET A 437 -7.75 12.27 25.59
N SER A 438 -6.49 11.89 25.39
CA SER A 438 -5.82 12.08 24.10
C SER A 438 -6.38 11.14 23.05
N LEU A 439 -6.28 11.52 21.77
CA LEU A 439 -6.73 10.66 20.66
C LEU A 439 -6.04 9.28 20.68
N GLY A 440 -4.74 9.22 20.97
CA GLY A 440 -4.02 7.95 21.09
C GLY A 440 -4.63 7.03 22.17
N LYS A 441 -4.85 7.56 23.38
CA LYS A 441 -5.47 6.78 24.47
C LYS A 441 -6.89 6.32 24.15
N MET A 442 -7.68 7.16 23.46
CA MET A 442 -9.01 6.76 22.99
C MET A 442 -8.94 5.58 22.01
N LEU A 443 -8.01 5.62 21.06
CA LEU A 443 -7.86 4.54 20.08
C LEU A 443 -7.30 3.26 20.70
N GLU A 444 -6.33 3.36 21.63
CA GLU A 444 -5.81 2.22 22.40
C GLU A 444 -6.91 1.50 23.22
N SER A 445 -7.90 2.24 23.72
CA SER A 445 -9.02 1.64 24.46
C SER A 445 -9.91 0.74 23.62
N LEU A 446 -9.87 0.85 22.29
CA LEU A 446 -10.64 0.01 21.35
C LEU A 446 -10.05 -1.40 21.15
N THR A 447 -8.85 -1.65 21.64
CA THR A 447 -8.15 -2.94 21.51
C THR A 447 -8.20 -3.80 22.79
N ARG A 448 -8.87 -3.29 23.82
CA ARG A 448 -9.06 -3.96 25.13
C ARG A 448 -10.38 -4.78 25.16
#